data_44feebe388f406cd5f4bc060913eecb4
#
_entry.id   44feebe388f406cd5f4bc060913eecb4
#
_cell.length_a   1.000
_cell.length_b   1.000
_cell.length_c   1.000
_cell.angle_alpha   90.00
_cell.angle_beta   90.00
_cell.angle_gamma   90.00
#
_symmetry.space_group_name_H-M   'P 1'
#
loop_
_entity.id
_entity.type
_entity.pdbx_description
1 polymer ?
#
loop_
_entity_poly.entity_id
_entity_poly.type
_entity_poly.pdbx_seq_one_letter_code
_entity_poly.pdbx_strand_id
1 'polypeptide(L)'
;MNTYDFKTYNELFSYISNTYDNKYFLNYLSNGKYKNISNNDFKNKVICLSLALKDLGIKKGDTVGIFAKSSAFWLIFDFAIHEVGAISVPIFANISSENLNFEIKDSNMKYMFIDSEERLKDIEEKNSDLIFITHNFCIKESNFYNFDEILVIGQQICDSKGFTNYIANEDDIFSIVYTSGNTGTPKGVMLSHKNIISQLHDINSLINLDSKEIALSVLPLAHIFERTVMSYYLSRGLSIYFIDDITNISNLLKVVKPTIITAVPRLLEKIFNKIKSQISQKPFISRALASFAFKYALNENLNKNSLLFKIYDKIIYSKFREIFGSRLEKLISGGAPLSKEIAVFFVNIGVPVYQGYGLTEFSPVISTNYPFANKVGSCGKVIPSAQIKINEDNELFVKGPSLMKAYLNQEELTAKSIDKDGWFHTGDVAYLDEDGYLYITSRVKEIFKTSTGEYVNAVAIEQKLSKNKYIEFAVVISQNRKYTTVLLFVDKEKYEVAKRFNNDLTIDEYYSKSDIVNNISTYIQNVNKDLNQWEKIVNFKIITNDISIETGELTPSMKIARNKIEQKYEDIINSMY
;
A
#
# COMPACT_ATOMS: atom_id res chain seq x y z
N MET A 1 -29.14 20.30 2.17
CA MET A 1 -27.85 19.67 2.54
C MET A 1 -27.72 18.36 1.74
N ASN A 2 -26.67 18.21 0.97
CA ASN A 2 -26.44 16.93 0.30
C ASN A 2 -26.17 15.86 1.36
N THR A 3 -27.03 14.86 1.42
CA THR A 3 -26.82 13.72 2.34
C THR A 3 -25.62 12.88 1.83
N TYR A 4 -24.85 12.30 2.73
CA TYR A 4 -23.78 11.35 2.40
C TYR A 4 -24.41 10.00 2.00
N ASP A 5 -25.09 9.99 0.83
CA ASP A 5 -25.91 8.87 0.33
C ASP A 5 -25.76 8.75 -1.20
N PHE A 6 -24.53 8.57 -1.64
CA PHE A 6 -24.19 8.27 -3.02
C PHE A 6 -24.00 6.75 -3.20
N LYS A 7 -24.40 6.23 -4.36
CA LYS A 7 -24.36 4.78 -4.69
C LYS A 7 -23.33 4.44 -5.75
N THR A 8 -22.91 5.44 -6.52
CA THR A 8 -21.94 5.27 -7.62
C THR A 8 -20.81 6.28 -7.49
N TYR A 9 -19.70 6.03 -8.17
CA TYR A 9 -18.56 6.95 -8.16
C TYR A 9 -18.89 8.28 -8.87
N ASN A 10 -19.84 8.26 -9.81
CA ASN A 10 -20.40 9.45 -10.47
C ASN A 10 -21.23 10.30 -9.51
N GLU A 11 -22.05 9.65 -8.68
CA GLU A 11 -22.78 10.36 -7.62
C GLU A 11 -21.82 10.91 -6.55
N LEU A 12 -20.75 10.18 -6.22
CA LEU A 12 -19.67 10.69 -5.37
C LEU A 12 -19.02 11.94 -5.98
N PHE A 13 -18.71 11.96 -7.29
CA PHE A 13 -18.18 13.14 -7.97
C PHE A 13 -19.15 14.31 -7.85
N SER A 14 -20.44 14.08 -8.10
CA SER A 14 -21.48 15.10 -7.96
C SER A 14 -21.60 15.61 -6.52
N TYR A 15 -21.52 14.71 -5.53
CA TYR A 15 -21.53 15.07 -4.11
C TYR A 15 -20.35 15.97 -3.74
N ILE A 16 -19.11 15.56 -4.08
CA ILE A 16 -17.87 16.32 -3.83
C ILE A 16 -17.97 17.71 -4.48
N SER A 17 -18.40 17.76 -5.75
CA SER A 17 -18.44 18.97 -6.56
C SER A 17 -19.44 20.02 -6.06
N ASN A 18 -20.48 19.61 -5.32
CA ASN A 18 -21.55 20.48 -4.87
C ASN A 18 -21.53 20.74 -3.35
N THR A 19 -20.71 20.01 -2.59
CA THR A 19 -20.70 20.10 -1.12
C THR A 19 -19.57 20.97 -0.59
N TYR A 20 -18.39 20.96 -1.24
CA TYR A 20 -17.21 21.62 -0.73
C TYR A 20 -16.76 22.78 -1.62
N ASP A 21 -16.14 23.78 -0.96
CA ASP A 21 -15.42 24.89 -1.59
C ASP A 21 -14.01 24.97 -0.95
N ASN A 22 -13.20 23.96 -1.19
CA ASN A 22 -11.84 23.88 -0.66
C ASN A 22 -10.84 24.41 -1.69
N LYS A 23 -10.22 25.55 -1.38
CA LYS A 23 -9.20 26.16 -2.23
C LYS A 23 -7.94 25.30 -2.37
N TYR A 24 -7.61 24.48 -1.37
CA TYR A 24 -6.42 23.61 -1.33
C TYR A 24 -6.81 22.13 -1.43
N PHE A 25 -7.77 21.80 -2.28
CA PHE A 25 -8.35 20.48 -2.36
C PHE A 25 -7.33 19.41 -2.76
N LEU A 26 -6.63 19.62 -3.89
CA LEU A 26 -5.51 18.78 -4.31
C LEU A 26 -4.24 19.61 -4.44
N ASN A 27 -3.12 19.12 -3.90
CA ASN A 27 -1.88 19.86 -3.87
C ASN A 27 -0.74 18.98 -4.40
N TYR A 28 -0.01 19.47 -5.43
CA TYR A 28 1.06 18.74 -6.09
C TYR A 28 2.33 19.58 -6.16
N LEU A 29 3.49 18.92 -6.19
CA LEU A 29 4.78 19.58 -6.30
C LEU A 29 5.06 20.00 -7.76
N SER A 30 5.48 21.25 -7.94
CA SER A 30 5.97 21.79 -9.21
C SER A 30 7.15 22.70 -8.92
N ASN A 31 8.32 22.38 -9.46
CA ASN A 31 9.57 23.10 -9.21
C ASN A 31 9.87 23.28 -7.71
N GLY A 32 9.68 22.20 -6.92
CA GLY A 32 9.95 22.18 -5.48
C GLY A 32 8.96 22.96 -4.60
N LYS A 33 7.86 23.48 -5.17
CA LYS A 33 6.80 24.19 -4.45
C LYS A 33 5.45 23.55 -4.68
N TYR A 34 4.60 23.52 -3.66
CA TYR A 34 3.22 23.08 -3.82
C TYR A 34 2.40 24.09 -4.61
N LYS A 35 1.73 23.59 -5.64
CA LYS A 35 0.63 24.23 -6.34
C LYS A 35 -0.67 23.55 -5.92
N ASN A 36 -1.75 24.31 -5.90
CA ASN A 36 -3.05 23.81 -5.52
C ASN A 36 -4.03 23.78 -6.69
N ILE A 37 -4.93 22.81 -6.64
CA ILE A 37 -6.13 22.71 -7.46
C ILE A 37 -7.30 22.84 -6.49
N SER A 38 -8.15 23.84 -6.67
CA SER A 38 -9.34 24.03 -5.85
C SER A 38 -10.38 22.93 -6.15
N ASN A 39 -11.36 22.79 -5.28
CA ASN A 39 -12.49 21.89 -5.52
C ASN A 39 -13.24 22.25 -6.83
N ASN A 40 -13.39 23.54 -7.13
CA ASN A 40 -14.01 23.98 -8.37
C ASN A 40 -13.13 23.69 -9.60
N ASP A 41 -11.80 23.88 -9.51
CA ASP A 41 -10.89 23.53 -10.59
C ASP A 41 -10.87 22.02 -10.82
N PHE A 42 -10.92 21.22 -9.76
CA PHE A 42 -11.05 19.76 -9.84
C PHE A 42 -12.32 19.37 -10.63
N LYS A 43 -13.48 19.93 -10.22
CA LYS A 43 -14.75 19.72 -10.92
C LYS A 43 -14.65 20.06 -12.40
N ASN A 44 -14.17 21.24 -12.73
CA ASN A 44 -14.08 21.72 -14.11
C ASN A 44 -13.13 20.85 -14.95
N LYS A 45 -11.95 20.47 -14.40
CA LYS A 45 -11.01 19.59 -15.09
C LYS A 45 -11.59 18.19 -15.35
N VAL A 46 -12.30 17.61 -14.40
CA VAL A 46 -12.98 16.31 -14.61
C VAL A 46 -14.03 16.41 -15.70
N ILE A 47 -14.86 17.45 -15.68
CA ILE A 47 -15.89 17.66 -16.70
C ILE A 47 -15.26 17.84 -18.09
N CYS A 48 -14.32 18.76 -18.24
CA CYS A 48 -13.66 19.01 -19.53
C CYS A 48 -12.98 17.75 -20.05
N LEU A 49 -12.24 17.07 -19.18
CA LEU A 49 -11.54 15.85 -19.57
C LEU A 49 -12.52 14.74 -20.00
N SER A 50 -13.62 14.53 -19.28
CA SER A 50 -14.61 13.52 -19.66
C SER A 50 -15.26 13.80 -21.02
N LEU A 51 -15.53 15.07 -21.33
CA LEU A 51 -16.05 15.46 -22.63
C LEU A 51 -15.03 15.21 -23.76
N ALA A 52 -13.75 15.54 -23.53
CA ALA A 52 -12.68 15.25 -24.46
C ALA A 52 -12.47 13.74 -24.66
N LEU A 53 -12.51 12.93 -23.60
CA LEU A 53 -12.40 11.48 -23.70
C LEU A 53 -13.55 10.86 -24.53
N LYS A 54 -14.77 11.38 -24.38
CA LYS A 54 -15.91 10.99 -25.25
C LYS A 54 -15.68 11.37 -26.71
N ASP A 55 -15.11 12.54 -26.98
CA ASP A 55 -14.79 13.01 -28.33
C ASP A 55 -13.69 12.16 -28.98
N LEU A 56 -12.71 11.70 -28.19
CA LEU A 56 -11.71 10.70 -28.61
C LEU A 56 -12.27 9.30 -28.87
N GLY A 57 -13.57 9.08 -28.63
CA GLY A 57 -14.27 7.83 -28.93
C GLY A 57 -14.34 6.83 -27.79
N ILE A 58 -13.93 7.18 -26.57
CA ILE A 58 -14.09 6.32 -25.38
C ILE A 58 -15.58 6.19 -25.05
N LYS A 59 -16.03 4.97 -24.81
CA LYS A 59 -17.43 4.61 -24.57
C LYS A 59 -17.59 3.84 -23.27
N LYS A 60 -18.84 3.70 -22.84
CA LYS A 60 -19.22 2.83 -21.73
C LYS A 60 -18.62 1.42 -21.91
N GLY A 61 -17.95 0.95 -20.85
CA GLY A 61 -17.35 -0.37 -20.79
C GLY A 61 -15.98 -0.51 -21.45
N ASP A 62 -15.48 0.52 -22.15
CA ASP A 62 -14.08 0.52 -22.61
C ASP A 62 -13.13 0.55 -21.41
N THR A 63 -12.02 -0.16 -21.49
CA THR A 63 -10.97 -0.16 -20.48
C THR A 63 -9.93 0.91 -20.79
N VAL A 64 -9.61 1.70 -19.77
CA VAL A 64 -8.66 2.82 -19.86
C VAL A 64 -7.58 2.66 -18.81
N GLY A 65 -6.33 2.52 -19.24
CA GLY A 65 -5.18 2.38 -18.37
C GLY A 65 -4.76 3.71 -17.71
N ILE A 66 -4.30 3.63 -16.48
CA ILE A 66 -3.63 4.74 -15.81
C ILE A 66 -2.23 4.28 -15.39
N PHE A 67 -1.25 4.50 -16.27
CA PHE A 67 0.16 4.16 -16.06
C PHE A 67 0.96 5.40 -15.65
N ALA A 68 0.76 5.84 -14.42
CA ALA A 68 1.31 7.07 -13.90
C ALA A 68 1.61 6.98 -12.39
N LYS A 69 2.49 7.86 -11.90
CA LYS A 69 2.72 8.06 -10.46
C LYS A 69 1.49 8.66 -9.80
N SER A 70 1.33 8.39 -8.50
CA SER A 70 0.26 9.00 -7.69
C SER A 70 0.36 10.52 -7.73
N SER A 71 -0.71 11.18 -8.15
CA SER A 71 -0.77 12.63 -8.30
C SER A 71 -2.19 13.15 -8.32
N ALA A 72 -2.36 14.46 -8.23
CA ALA A 72 -3.64 15.12 -8.44
C ALA A 72 -4.25 14.81 -9.83
N PHE A 73 -3.40 14.74 -10.86
CA PHE A 73 -3.81 14.47 -12.24
C PHE A 73 -4.26 13.02 -12.44
N TRP A 74 -3.66 12.08 -11.70
CA TRP A 74 -4.11 10.69 -11.65
C TRP A 74 -5.58 10.61 -11.20
N LEU A 75 -5.93 11.30 -10.10
CA LEU A 75 -7.32 11.32 -9.59
C LEU A 75 -8.27 12.03 -10.55
N ILE A 76 -7.87 13.16 -11.14
CA ILE A 76 -8.69 13.88 -12.13
C ILE A 76 -9.00 12.96 -13.32
N PHE A 77 -8.00 12.24 -13.81
CA PHE A 77 -8.17 11.32 -14.93
C PHE A 77 -9.07 10.13 -14.57
N ASP A 78 -8.90 9.57 -13.38
CA ASP A 78 -9.71 8.47 -12.86
C ASP A 78 -11.20 8.86 -12.78
N PHE A 79 -11.52 10.01 -12.19
CA PHE A 79 -12.89 10.51 -12.16
C PHE A 79 -13.45 10.78 -13.58
N ALA A 80 -12.65 11.31 -14.49
CA ALA A 80 -13.07 11.56 -15.86
C ALA A 80 -13.41 10.28 -16.63
N ILE A 81 -12.67 9.18 -16.42
CA ILE A 81 -12.99 7.87 -16.97
C ILE A 81 -14.40 7.44 -16.56
N HIS A 82 -14.75 7.61 -15.28
CA HIS A 82 -16.06 7.21 -14.76
C HIS A 82 -17.19 8.11 -15.27
N GLU A 83 -16.94 9.41 -15.55
CA GLU A 83 -17.93 10.30 -16.19
C GLU A 83 -18.18 9.97 -17.66
N VAL A 84 -17.38 9.08 -18.26
CA VAL A 84 -17.64 8.49 -19.58
C VAL A 84 -18.39 7.15 -19.47
N GLY A 85 -18.39 6.53 -18.29
CA GLY A 85 -18.87 5.17 -18.06
C GLY A 85 -17.87 4.09 -18.47
N ALA A 86 -16.61 4.46 -18.62
CA ALA A 86 -15.50 3.55 -18.90
C ALA A 86 -14.95 2.93 -17.62
N ILE A 87 -14.16 1.86 -17.78
CA ILE A 87 -13.55 1.08 -16.69
C ILE A 87 -12.10 1.50 -16.52
N SER A 88 -11.70 1.94 -15.34
CA SER A 88 -10.30 2.26 -15.10
C SER A 88 -9.47 1.02 -14.79
N VAL A 89 -8.27 0.96 -15.36
CA VAL A 89 -7.25 -0.08 -15.10
C VAL A 89 -6.02 0.62 -14.52
N PRO A 90 -5.93 0.73 -13.19
CA PRO A 90 -4.78 1.35 -12.53
C PRO A 90 -3.56 0.44 -12.63
N ILE A 91 -2.45 0.98 -13.17
CA ILE A 91 -1.21 0.26 -13.41
C ILE A 91 -0.13 0.81 -12.46
N PHE A 92 0.60 -0.08 -11.80
CA PHE A 92 1.71 0.33 -10.94
C PHE A 92 2.82 1.01 -11.74
N ALA A 93 3.27 2.17 -11.28
CA ALA A 93 4.30 2.96 -11.95
C ALA A 93 5.68 2.26 -12.08
N ASN A 94 5.91 1.22 -11.30
CA ASN A 94 7.13 0.41 -11.25
C ASN A 94 6.88 -1.06 -11.64
N ILE A 95 5.87 -1.32 -12.46
CA ILE A 95 5.55 -2.65 -12.97
C ILE A 95 6.65 -3.13 -13.94
N SER A 96 6.88 -4.44 -14.04
CA SER A 96 7.76 -4.99 -15.07
C SER A 96 7.08 -4.92 -16.45
N SER A 97 7.87 -4.78 -17.52
CA SER A 97 7.36 -4.73 -18.90
C SER A 97 6.54 -5.98 -19.25
N GLU A 98 6.93 -7.17 -18.77
CA GLU A 98 6.18 -8.42 -18.98
C GLU A 98 4.75 -8.32 -18.40
N ASN A 99 4.64 -7.91 -17.14
CA ASN A 99 3.34 -7.79 -16.47
C ASN A 99 2.50 -6.64 -17.07
N LEU A 100 3.12 -5.51 -17.42
CA LEU A 100 2.45 -4.39 -18.09
C LEU A 100 1.80 -4.86 -19.38
N ASN A 101 2.54 -5.53 -20.25
CA ASN A 101 2.04 -5.99 -21.53
C ASN A 101 0.99 -7.12 -21.40
N PHE A 102 1.10 -7.92 -20.34
CA PHE A 102 0.05 -8.85 -19.96
C PHE A 102 -1.23 -8.12 -19.57
N GLU A 103 -1.16 -7.11 -18.68
CA GLU A 103 -2.33 -6.34 -18.20
C GLU A 103 -3.03 -5.59 -19.34
N ILE A 104 -2.26 -5.00 -20.27
CA ILE A 104 -2.79 -4.36 -21.49
C ILE A 104 -3.62 -5.33 -22.31
N LYS A 105 -3.06 -6.52 -22.57
CA LYS A 105 -3.71 -7.53 -23.39
C LYS A 105 -4.91 -8.15 -22.69
N ASP A 106 -4.76 -8.56 -21.44
CA ASP A 106 -5.79 -9.26 -20.67
C ASP A 106 -7.03 -8.38 -20.44
N SER A 107 -6.82 -7.08 -20.20
CA SER A 107 -7.91 -6.10 -20.04
C SER A 107 -8.47 -5.57 -21.37
N ASN A 108 -7.93 -5.97 -22.53
CA ASN A 108 -8.28 -5.44 -23.84
C ASN A 108 -8.22 -3.90 -23.91
N MET A 109 -7.17 -3.32 -23.31
CA MET A 109 -6.98 -1.89 -23.16
C MET A 109 -6.73 -1.21 -24.52
N LYS A 110 -7.38 -0.07 -24.76
CA LYS A 110 -7.22 0.72 -25.99
C LYS A 110 -6.72 2.14 -25.73
N TYR A 111 -6.87 2.63 -24.53
CA TYR A 111 -6.52 3.99 -24.14
C TYR A 111 -5.67 3.94 -22.88
N MET A 112 -4.66 4.81 -22.78
CA MET A 112 -3.77 4.85 -21.63
C MET A 112 -3.35 6.27 -21.29
N PHE A 113 -3.53 6.66 -20.03
CA PHE A 113 -2.92 7.86 -19.46
C PHE A 113 -1.50 7.55 -18.99
N ILE A 114 -0.55 8.41 -19.38
CA ILE A 114 0.87 8.23 -19.09
C ILE A 114 1.53 9.58 -18.72
N ASP A 115 2.34 9.59 -17.65
CA ASP A 115 2.93 10.81 -17.08
C ASP A 115 4.40 11.05 -17.40
N SER A 116 5.04 10.13 -18.13
CA SER A 116 6.48 10.18 -18.46
C SER A 116 6.78 9.45 -19.75
N GLU A 117 7.57 10.04 -20.62
CA GLU A 117 8.04 9.42 -21.87
C GLU A 117 8.85 8.15 -21.63
N GLU A 118 9.55 8.07 -20.49
CA GLU A 118 10.34 6.90 -20.11
C GLU A 118 9.50 5.61 -20.05
N ARG A 119 8.22 5.72 -19.65
CA ARG A 119 7.31 4.58 -19.51
C ARG A 119 6.91 3.94 -20.84
N LEU A 120 7.03 4.68 -21.95
CA LEU A 120 6.75 4.13 -23.28
C LEU A 120 7.71 2.99 -23.64
N LYS A 121 8.93 2.99 -23.09
CA LYS A 121 9.93 1.94 -23.33
C LYS A 121 9.51 0.56 -22.79
N ASP A 122 8.60 0.54 -21.82
CA ASP A 122 8.08 -0.68 -21.22
C ASP A 122 6.93 -1.31 -22.03
N ILE A 123 6.40 -0.57 -22.99
CA ILE A 123 5.27 -1.00 -23.84
C ILE A 123 5.81 -1.62 -25.12
N GLU A 124 5.41 -2.86 -25.41
CA GLU A 124 5.85 -3.58 -26.61
C GLU A 124 5.24 -2.97 -27.89
N GLU A 125 5.98 -3.01 -29.02
CA GLU A 125 5.55 -2.49 -30.32
C GLU A 125 4.22 -3.09 -30.82
N LYS A 126 3.91 -4.34 -30.45
CA LYS A 126 2.61 -4.95 -30.78
C LYS A 126 1.39 -4.29 -30.16
N ASN A 127 1.61 -3.41 -29.17
CA ASN A 127 0.59 -2.58 -28.53
C ASN A 127 0.54 -1.15 -29.13
N SER A 128 1.05 -0.95 -30.35
CA SER A 128 1.11 0.35 -31.05
C SER A 128 -0.27 0.97 -31.34
N ASP A 129 -1.34 0.17 -31.32
CA ASP A 129 -2.71 0.64 -31.53
C ASP A 129 -3.31 1.36 -30.31
N LEU A 130 -2.56 1.42 -29.19
CA LEU A 130 -2.98 2.18 -28.03
C LEU A 130 -3.02 3.68 -28.34
N ILE A 131 -4.06 4.33 -27.85
CA ILE A 131 -4.19 5.78 -27.83
C ILE A 131 -3.70 6.29 -26.49
N PHE A 132 -2.71 7.19 -26.53
CA PHE A 132 -2.06 7.73 -25.34
C PHE A 132 -2.57 9.12 -25.02
N ILE A 133 -2.88 9.34 -23.75
CA ILE A 133 -3.10 10.66 -23.16
C ILE A 133 -1.87 10.98 -22.32
N THR A 134 -1.04 11.96 -22.78
CA THR A 134 0.25 12.27 -22.17
C THR A 134 0.16 13.47 -21.25
N HIS A 135 0.84 13.40 -20.11
CA HIS A 135 0.98 14.50 -19.17
C HIS A 135 2.47 14.73 -18.87
N ASN A 136 2.92 16.00 -18.78
CA ASN A 136 4.31 16.43 -18.61
C ASN A 136 5.25 16.24 -19.81
N PHE A 137 4.80 15.68 -20.91
CA PHE A 137 5.55 15.55 -22.16
C PHE A 137 4.59 15.55 -23.35
N CYS A 138 5.11 15.76 -24.56
CA CYS A 138 4.32 15.83 -25.80
C CYS A 138 5.02 15.06 -26.91
N ILE A 139 4.29 14.21 -27.62
CA ILE A 139 4.73 13.50 -28.81
C ILE A 139 3.79 13.89 -29.96
N LYS A 140 4.38 14.19 -31.14
CA LYS A 140 3.62 14.62 -32.34
C LYS A 140 3.32 13.44 -33.25
N GLU A 141 2.54 12.48 -32.74
CA GLU A 141 2.04 11.35 -33.50
C GLU A 141 0.51 11.27 -33.36
N SER A 142 -0.15 10.62 -34.29
CA SER A 142 -1.61 10.64 -34.42
C SER A 142 -2.36 9.95 -33.27
N ASN A 143 -1.69 9.07 -32.52
CA ASN A 143 -2.25 8.33 -31.38
C ASN A 143 -1.85 8.92 -30.02
N PHE A 144 -1.17 10.10 -29.99
CA PHE A 144 -0.78 10.81 -28.78
C PHE A 144 -1.57 12.11 -28.65
N TYR A 145 -2.19 12.30 -27.48
CA TYR A 145 -2.97 13.47 -27.14
C TYR A 145 -2.43 14.08 -25.84
N ASN A 146 -2.09 15.37 -25.87
CA ASN A 146 -1.60 16.04 -24.68
C ASN A 146 -2.74 16.37 -23.73
N PHE A 147 -2.57 16.11 -22.44
CA PHE A 147 -3.57 16.31 -21.40
C PHE A 147 -4.10 17.75 -21.33
N ASP A 148 -3.20 18.74 -21.42
CA ASP A 148 -3.60 20.15 -21.34
C ASP A 148 -4.34 20.59 -22.61
N GLU A 149 -3.94 20.07 -23.79
CA GLU A 149 -4.62 20.35 -25.07
C GLU A 149 -6.03 19.77 -25.09
N ILE A 150 -6.21 18.52 -24.66
CA ILE A 150 -7.55 17.92 -24.62
C ILE A 150 -8.47 18.54 -23.56
N LEU A 151 -7.92 19.12 -22.49
CA LEU A 151 -8.70 19.93 -21.54
C LEU A 151 -9.30 21.17 -22.23
N VAL A 152 -8.54 21.84 -23.10
CA VAL A 152 -9.04 23.00 -23.88
C VAL A 152 -10.16 22.56 -24.84
N ILE A 153 -9.99 21.41 -25.53
CA ILE A 153 -11.04 20.84 -26.40
C ILE A 153 -12.30 20.53 -25.56
N GLY A 154 -12.13 19.89 -24.42
CA GLY A 154 -13.26 19.58 -23.53
C GLY A 154 -13.98 20.82 -23.01
N GLN A 155 -13.24 21.92 -22.73
CA GLN A 155 -13.84 23.22 -22.37
C GLN A 155 -14.70 23.77 -23.50
N GLN A 156 -14.20 23.76 -24.74
CA GLN A 156 -14.96 24.22 -25.93
C GLN A 156 -16.24 23.39 -26.14
N ILE A 157 -16.17 22.07 -25.92
CA ILE A 157 -17.33 21.19 -25.99
C ILE A 157 -18.32 21.55 -24.87
N CYS A 158 -17.84 21.78 -23.65
CA CYS A 158 -18.64 22.18 -22.51
C CYS A 158 -19.38 23.50 -22.76
N ASP A 159 -18.68 24.51 -23.28
CA ASP A 159 -19.24 25.82 -23.60
C ASP A 159 -20.32 25.77 -24.69
N SER A 160 -20.17 24.84 -25.66
CA SER A 160 -21.10 24.72 -26.80
C SER A 160 -22.29 23.80 -26.54
N LYS A 161 -22.09 22.71 -25.80
CA LYS A 161 -23.10 21.62 -25.63
C LYS A 161 -23.53 21.43 -24.17
N GLY A 162 -22.83 22.07 -23.22
CA GLY A 162 -23.00 21.82 -21.80
C GLY A 162 -22.46 20.46 -21.35
N PHE A 163 -22.66 20.14 -20.09
CA PHE A 163 -22.28 18.87 -19.48
C PHE A 163 -23.47 18.20 -18.82
N THR A 164 -23.59 16.90 -18.99
CA THR A 164 -24.55 16.06 -18.27
C THR A 164 -23.80 14.90 -17.66
N ASN A 165 -23.96 14.70 -16.35
CA ASN A 165 -23.36 13.61 -15.61
C ASN A 165 -23.76 12.26 -16.25
N TYR A 166 -22.82 11.36 -16.33
CA TYR A 166 -23.10 9.97 -16.66
C TYR A 166 -23.85 9.31 -15.48
N ILE A 167 -24.90 8.57 -15.80
CA ILE A 167 -25.66 7.80 -14.82
C ILE A 167 -25.16 6.35 -14.85
N ALA A 168 -24.30 6.00 -13.90
CA ALA A 168 -23.82 4.64 -13.73
C ALA A 168 -24.84 3.80 -12.94
N ASN A 169 -24.84 2.49 -13.18
CA ASN A 169 -25.49 1.51 -12.32
C ASN A 169 -24.49 1.09 -11.22
N GLU A 170 -24.95 0.86 -9.99
CA GLU A 170 -24.11 0.42 -8.88
C GLU A 170 -23.40 -0.92 -9.14
N ASP A 171 -23.96 -1.76 -10.01
CA ASP A 171 -23.38 -3.04 -10.43
C ASP A 171 -22.47 -2.95 -11.67
N ASP A 172 -22.41 -1.82 -12.37
CA ASP A 172 -21.45 -1.60 -13.45
C ASP A 172 -20.02 -1.74 -12.93
N ILE A 173 -19.11 -2.29 -13.75
CA ILE A 173 -17.70 -2.44 -13.37
C ILE A 173 -17.06 -1.06 -13.32
N PHE A 174 -16.54 -0.74 -12.16
CA PHE A 174 -15.84 0.51 -11.86
C PHE A 174 -14.37 0.41 -12.26
N SER A 175 -13.70 -0.69 -11.89
CA SER A 175 -12.27 -0.85 -12.12
C SER A 175 -11.87 -2.32 -12.22
N ILE A 176 -10.79 -2.58 -12.96
CA ILE A 176 -10.06 -3.84 -12.95
C ILE A 176 -8.70 -3.58 -12.28
N VAL A 177 -8.49 -4.14 -11.10
CA VAL A 177 -7.26 -3.95 -10.31
C VAL A 177 -6.45 -5.23 -10.34
N TYR A 178 -5.27 -5.19 -10.95
CA TYR A 178 -4.41 -6.35 -11.02
C TYR A 178 -3.66 -6.61 -9.71
N THR A 179 -3.64 -7.87 -9.30
CA THR A 179 -2.88 -8.35 -8.15
C THR A 179 -1.84 -9.37 -8.58
N SER A 180 -0.68 -9.37 -7.93
CA SER A 180 0.34 -10.40 -8.14
C SER A 180 -0.17 -11.73 -7.57
N GLY A 181 -0.55 -12.65 -8.45
CA GLY A 181 -0.90 -14.01 -8.05
C GLY A 181 0.33 -14.76 -7.53
N ASN A 182 0.14 -15.69 -6.57
CA ASN A 182 1.20 -16.60 -6.12
C ASN A 182 1.77 -17.49 -7.25
N THR A 183 1.10 -17.54 -8.40
CA THR A 183 1.52 -18.27 -9.61
C THR A 183 2.42 -17.44 -10.52
N GLY A 184 2.70 -16.19 -10.18
CA GLY A 184 3.51 -15.27 -10.99
C GLY A 184 2.74 -14.47 -12.04
N THR A 185 1.59 -14.94 -12.52
CA THR A 185 0.74 -14.22 -13.48
C THR A 185 -0.22 -13.29 -12.73
N PRO A 186 -0.32 -12.00 -13.11
CA PRO A 186 -1.29 -11.08 -12.51
C PRO A 186 -2.74 -11.55 -12.71
N LYS A 187 -3.62 -11.17 -11.78
CA LYS A 187 -5.05 -11.45 -11.82
C LYS A 187 -5.82 -10.15 -11.77
N GLY A 188 -6.69 -9.92 -12.76
CA GLY A 188 -7.54 -8.74 -12.83
C GLY A 188 -8.77 -8.90 -11.93
N VAL A 189 -8.81 -8.19 -10.81
CA VAL A 189 -9.95 -8.16 -9.90
C VAL A 189 -10.98 -7.16 -10.38
N MET A 190 -12.18 -7.63 -10.75
CA MET A 190 -13.27 -6.80 -11.27
C MET A 190 -14.11 -6.24 -10.12
N LEU A 191 -14.02 -4.94 -9.91
CA LEU A 191 -14.75 -4.22 -8.87
C LEU A 191 -15.86 -3.37 -9.45
N SER A 192 -17.06 -3.39 -8.84
CA SER A 192 -18.19 -2.55 -9.21
C SER A 192 -18.21 -1.24 -8.44
N HIS A 193 -19.05 -0.27 -8.89
CA HIS A 193 -19.30 0.96 -8.11
C HIS A 193 -19.80 0.64 -6.70
N LYS A 194 -20.68 -0.33 -6.55
CA LYS A 194 -21.19 -0.79 -5.25
C LYS A 194 -20.08 -1.25 -4.31
N ASN A 195 -19.07 -1.96 -4.85
CA ASN A 195 -17.98 -2.48 -4.02
C ASN A 195 -17.20 -1.35 -3.35
N ILE A 196 -16.78 -0.33 -4.12
CA ILE A 196 -16.00 0.78 -3.60
C ILE A 196 -16.86 1.72 -2.72
N ILE A 197 -18.09 2.00 -3.11
CA ILE A 197 -18.97 2.92 -2.38
C ILE A 197 -19.35 2.34 -1.02
N SER A 198 -19.61 1.05 -0.92
CA SER A 198 -19.89 0.40 0.38
C SER A 198 -18.72 0.59 1.36
N GLN A 199 -17.46 0.54 0.89
CA GLN A 199 -16.29 0.84 1.71
C GLN A 199 -16.32 2.28 2.25
N LEU A 200 -16.66 3.25 1.39
CA LEU A 200 -16.69 4.66 1.81
C LEU A 200 -17.76 4.91 2.89
N HIS A 201 -18.92 4.26 2.79
CA HIS A 201 -19.97 4.33 3.82
C HIS A 201 -19.53 3.69 5.14
N ASP A 202 -18.91 2.51 5.08
CA ASP A 202 -18.38 1.83 6.27
C ASP A 202 -17.30 2.66 6.96
N ILE A 203 -16.30 3.12 6.20
CA ILE A 203 -15.21 3.95 6.74
C ILE A 203 -15.76 5.23 7.36
N ASN A 204 -16.74 5.89 6.71
CA ASN A 204 -17.37 7.09 7.22
C ASN A 204 -18.11 6.87 8.55
N SER A 205 -18.67 5.68 8.75
CA SER A 205 -19.34 5.34 10.02
C SER A 205 -18.37 5.12 11.19
N LEU A 206 -17.11 4.71 10.87
CA LEU A 206 -16.08 4.39 11.86
C LEU A 206 -15.13 5.56 12.14
N ILE A 207 -14.79 6.32 11.12
CA ILE A 207 -13.82 7.43 11.19
C ILE A 207 -14.46 8.67 10.54
N ASN A 208 -15.09 9.50 11.33
CA ASN A 208 -15.66 10.74 10.83
C ASN A 208 -14.56 11.82 10.74
N LEU A 209 -14.19 12.23 9.52
CA LEU A 209 -13.20 13.28 9.27
C LEU A 209 -13.84 14.64 9.03
N ASP A 210 -13.15 15.70 9.48
CA ASP A 210 -13.51 17.09 9.20
C ASP A 210 -12.81 17.55 7.90
N SER A 211 -13.46 18.39 7.11
CA SER A 211 -12.90 18.98 5.88
C SER A 211 -11.64 19.85 6.11
N LYS A 212 -11.33 20.21 7.36
CA LYS A 212 -10.11 20.92 7.75
C LYS A 212 -8.89 20.01 7.89
N GLU A 213 -9.08 18.69 7.84
CA GLU A 213 -7.99 17.73 7.90
C GLU A 213 -7.07 17.86 6.68
N ILE A 214 -5.80 17.60 6.90
CA ILE A 214 -4.76 17.62 5.87
C ILE A 214 -4.18 16.21 5.74
N ALA A 215 -4.28 15.66 4.54
CA ALA A 215 -3.75 14.35 4.22
C ALA A 215 -2.47 14.44 3.38
N LEU A 216 -1.52 13.55 3.62
CA LEU A 216 -0.38 13.32 2.73
C LEU A 216 -0.52 11.94 2.09
N SER A 217 -0.69 11.91 0.76
CA SER A 217 -0.73 10.69 -0.03
C SER A 217 0.68 10.20 -0.32
N VAL A 218 1.02 9.03 0.18
CA VAL A 218 2.37 8.44 0.09
C VAL A 218 2.39 7.07 -0.57
N LEU A 219 1.24 6.43 -0.73
CA LEU A 219 1.12 5.11 -1.32
C LEU A 219 0.70 5.19 -2.80
N PRO A 220 0.93 4.13 -3.59
CA PRO A 220 0.48 4.10 -4.97
C PRO A 220 -1.05 4.12 -5.10
N LEU A 221 -1.61 5.06 -5.88
CA LEU A 221 -3.04 5.10 -6.21
C LEU A 221 -3.49 3.90 -7.08
N ALA A 222 -2.55 3.26 -7.74
CA ALA A 222 -2.81 1.99 -8.44
C ALA A 222 -3.19 0.86 -7.46
N HIS A 223 -2.82 0.97 -6.18
CA HIS A 223 -3.27 0.04 -5.16
C HIS A 223 -4.66 0.45 -4.64
N ILE A 224 -5.61 -0.47 -4.62
CA ILE A 224 -6.99 -0.19 -4.21
C ILE A 224 -7.09 0.42 -2.79
N PHE A 225 -6.18 0.09 -1.88
CA PHE A 225 -6.15 0.64 -0.53
C PHE A 225 -5.98 2.16 -0.54
N GLU A 226 -4.95 2.69 -1.21
CA GLU A 226 -4.74 4.13 -1.29
C GLU A 226 -5.85 4.82 -2.05
N ARG A 227 -6.31 4.22 -3.17
CA ARG A 227 -7.41 4.78 -3.97
C ARG A 227 -8.70 4.90 -3.16
N THR A 228 -9.07 3.88 -2.38
CA THR A 228 -10.25 3.91 -1.51
C THR A 228 -10.11 4.98 -0.43
N VAL A 229 -8.95 5.05 0.22
CA VAL A 229 -8.69 6.06 1.26
C VAL A 229 -8.72 7.48 0.66
N MET A 230 -8.10 7.70 -0.51
CA MET A 230 -8.15 9.01 -1.17
C MET A 230 -9.58 9.37 -1.60
N SER A 231 -10.35 8.41 -2.12
CA SER A 231 -11.78 8.61 -2.44
C SER A 231 -12.57 9.00 -1.19
N TYR A 232 -12.28 8.38 -0.05
CA TYR A 232 -12.89 8.77 1.23
C TYR A 232 -12.48 10.18 1.63
N TYR A 233 -11.21 10.56 1.55
CA TYR A 233 -10.75 11.91 1.88
C TYR A 233 -11.38 12.97 0.98
N LEU A 234 -11.50 12.69 -0.32
CA LEU A 234 -12.21 13.56 -1.25
C LEU A 234 -13.69 13.72 -0.87
N SER A 235 -14.35 12.62 -0.48
CA SER A 235 -15.75 12.64 -0.04
C SER A 235 -15.98 13.45 1.24
N ARG A 236 -14.91 13.74 1.99
CA ARG A 236 -14.94 14.57 3.22
C ARG A 236 -14.38 15.98 3.00
N GLY A 237 -13.94 16.30 1.77
CA GLY A 237 -13.44 17.63 1.40
C GLY A 237 -12.07 17.99 1.96
N LEU A 238 -11.24 16.99 2.29
CA LEU A 238 -9.89 17.19 2.84
C LEU A 238 -8.97 17.91 1.86
N SER A 239 -7.92 18.53 2.39
CA SER A 239 -6.78 18.99 1.59
C SER A 239 -5.77 17.85 1.44
N ILE A 240 -5.61 17.32 0.21
CA ILE A 240 -4.72 16.21 -0.08
C ILE A 240 -3.43 16.72 -0.73
N TYR A 241 -2.29 16.33 -0.17
CA TYR A 241 -0.96 16.65 -0.69
C TYR A 241 -0.31 15.39 -1.25
N PHE A 242 0.22 15.48 -2.48
CA PHE A 242 0.94 14.40 -3.14
C PHE A 242 2.44 14.59 -2.99
N ILE A 243 3.16 13.48 -2.83
CA ILE A 243 4.63 13.48 -2.87
C ILE A 243 5.11 13.20 -4.29
N ASP A 244 6.29 13.72 -4.63
CA ASP A 244 7.00 13.44 -5.88
C ASP A 244 7.92 12.21 -5.75
N ASP A 245 8.58 12.10 -4.59
CA ASP A 245 9.52 11.03 -4.28
C ASP A 245 9.43 10.64 -2.79
N ILE A 246 9.29 9.34 -2.53
CA ILE A 246 9.24 8.77 -1.17
C ILE A 246 10.52 9.02 -0.37
N THR A 247 11.67 9.20 -1.03
CA THR A 247 12.95 9.51 -0.37
C THR A 247 12.92 10.85 0.34
N ASN A 248 12.09 11.79 -0.16
CA ASN A 248 11.92 13.14 0.38
C ASN A 248 10.85 13.24 1.49
N ILE A 249 10.20 12.15 1.83
CA ILE A 249 9.05 12.14 2.76
C ILE A 249 9.33 12.85 4.08
N SER A 250 10.54 12.72 4.65
CA SER A 250 10.91 13.35 5.92
C SER A 250 10.87 14.87 5.90
N ASN A 251 11.15 15.50 4.76
CA ASN A 251 11.06 16.94 4.57
C ASN A 251 9.60 17.36 4.30
N LEU A 252 8.90 16.60 3.46
CA LEU A 252 7.52 16.88 3.09
C LEU A 252 6.58 16.80 4.30
N LEU A 253 6.78 15.85 5.21
CA LEU A 253 6.05 15.76 6.48
C LEU A 253 6.17 17.05 7.31
N LYS A 254 7.37 17.65 7.35
CA LYS A 254 7.61 18.91 8.10
C LYS A 254 7.01 20.13 7.40
N VAL A 255 6.94 20.11 6.07
CA VAL A 255 6.36 21.20 5.25
C VAL A 255 4.85 21.16 5.29
N VAL A 256 4.27 19.99 5.00
CA VAL A 256 2.81 19.79 4.89
C VAL A 256 2.15 19.75 6.28
N LYS A 257 2.82 19.16 7.27
CA LYS A 257 2.31 18.94 8.64
C LYS A 257 0.92 18.29 8.61
N PRO A 258 0.81 17.09 8.02
CA PRO A 258 -0.49 16.42 7.85
C PRO A 258 -1.10 16.06 9.21
N THR A 259 -2.44 16.00 9.25
CA THR A 259 -3.22 15.52 10.41
C THR A 259 -3.54 14.04 10.28
N ILE A 260 -3.56 13.53 9.04
CA ILE A 260 -3.79 12.12 8.73
C ILE A 260 -2.84 11.62 7.64
N ILE A 261 -2.34 10.40 7.81
CA ILE A 261 -1.48 9.70 6.82
C ILE A 261 -1.91 8.25 6.73
N THR A 262 -1.88 7.73 5.50
CA THR A 262 -1.95 6.29 5.23
C THR A 262 -0.53 5.77 4.97
N ALA A 263 -0.13 4.70 5.63
CA ALA A 263 1.22 4.16 5.54
C ALA A 263 1.24 2.63 5.53
N VAL A 264 2.25 2.05 4.87
CA VAL A 264 2.55 0.62 5.04
C VAL A 264 3.48 0.41 6.23
N PRO A 265 3.47 -0.77 6.88
CA PRO A 265 4.33 -1.10 8.02
C PRO A 265 5.82 -0.78 7.80
N ARG A 266 6.33 -1.05 6.60
CA ARG A 266 7.74 -0.80 6.24
C ARG A 266 8.16 0.67 6.43
N LEU A 267 7.28 1.62 6.14
CA LEU A 267 7.56 3.04 6.39
C LEU A 267 7.69 3.33 7.88
N LEU A 268 6.82 2.74 8.70
CA LEU A 268 6.87 2.89 10.16
C LEU A 268 8.14 2.26 10.75
N GLU A 269 8.53 1.09 10.26
CA GLU A 269 9.79 0.42 10.64
C GLU A 269 11.00 1.30 10.34
N LYS A 270 11.06 1.89 9.13
CA LYS A 270 12.13 2.83 8.75
C LYS A 270 12.17 4.05 9.68
N ILE A 271 11.02 4.65 10.00
CA ILE A 271 10.96 5.78 10.92
C ILE A 271 11.38 5.37 12.34
N PHE A 272 10.91 4.23 12.84
CA PHE A 272 11.29 3.68 14.14
C PHE A 272 12.81 3.47 14.25
N ASN A 273 13.41 2.83 13.25
CA ASN A 273 14.85 2.59 13.19
C ASN A 273 15.65 3.90 13.06
N LYS A 274 15.13 4.88 12.30
CA LYS A 274 15.74 6.22 12.20
C LYS A 274 15.77 6.94 13.55
N ILE A 275 14.66 6.90 14.32
CA ILE A 275 14.62 7.45 15.68
C ILE A 275 15.69 6.80 16.56
N LYS A 276 15.78 5.46 16.54
CA LYS A 276 16.75 4.68 17.30
C LYS A 276 18.20 5.04 16.91
N SER A 277 18.49 5.19 15.63
CA SER A 277 19.79 5.62 15.11
C SER A 277 20.13 7.05 15.56
N GLN A 278 19.19 7.99 15.45
CA GLN A 278 19.40 9.38 15.90
C GLN A 278 19.68 9.49 17.42
N ILE A 279 19.07 8.62 18.23
CA ILE A 279 19.37 8.56 19.67
C ILE A 279 20.82 8.15 19.90
N SER A 280 21.34 7.16 19.17
CA SER A 280 22.71 6.66 19.34
C SER A 280 23.80 7.70 19.01
N GLN A 281 23.47 8.68 18.17
CA GLN A 281 24.37 9.75 17.74
C GLN A 281 24.42 10.96 18.69
N LYS A 282 23.54 11.00 19.73
CA LYS A 282 23.49 12.11 20.67
C LYS A 282 24.65 12.07 21.70
N PRO A 283 25.03 13.23 22.30
CA PRO A 283 25.94 13.28 23.42
C PRO A 283 25.48 12.39 24.60
N PHE A 284 26.40 11.90 25.41
CA PHE A 284 26.18 10.85 26.42
C PHE A 284 24.93 11.07 27.30
N ILE A 285 24.76 12.24 27.90
CA ILE A 285 23.62 12.53 28.80
C ILE A 285 22.29 12.53 28.01
N SER A 286 22.26 13.22 26.89
CA SER A 286 21.05 13.29 26.04
C SER A 286 20.71 11.92 25.43
N ARG A 287 21.73 11.11 25.12
CA ARG A 287 21.57 9.74 24.62
C ARG A 287 20.98 8.84 25.69
N ALA A 288 21.51 8.90 26.93
CA ALA A 288 20.99 8.11 28.05
C ALA A 288 19.50 8.42 28.29
N LEU A 289 19.16 9.72 28.44
CA LEU A 289 17.77 10.15 28.66
C LEU A 289 16.84 9.72 27.51
N ALA A 290 17.24 9.94 26.25
CA ALA A 290 16.43 9.55 25.11
C ALA A 290 16.30 8.01 24.98
N SER A 291 17.34 7.24 25.35
CA SER A 291 17.28 5.77 25.36
C SER A 291 16.34 5.25 26.44
N PHE A 292 16.33 5.84 27.63
CA PHE A 292 15.38 5.48 28.69
C PHE A 292 13.93 5.81 28.26
N ALA A 293 13.69 7.01 27.71
CA ALA A 293 12.38 7.39 27.19
C ALA A 293 11.90 6.47 26.06
N PHE A 294 12.81 6.10 25.14
CA PHE A 294 12.51 5.15 24.05
C PHE A 294 12.11 3.78 24.60
N LYS A 295 12.89 3.21 25.54
CA LYS A 295 12.53 1.93 26.19
C LYS A 295 11.21 2.02 26.96
N TYR A 296 10.96 3.15 27.61
CA TYR A 296 9.72 3.40 28.35
C TYR A 296 8.51 3.42 27.41
N ALA A 297 8.66 3.97 26.19
CA ALA A 297 7.61 3.97 25.16
C ALA A 297 7.29 2.57 24.58
N LEU A 298 8.14 1.58 24.78
CA LEU A 298 7.89 0.18 24.37
C LEU A 298 7.00 -0.60 25.34
N ASN A 299 6.67 -0.03 26.52
CA ASN A 299 5.86 -0.70 27.52
C ASN A 299 4.38 -0.70 27.11
N GLU A 300 3.79 -1.88 26.93
CA GLU A 300 2.37 -2.06 26.56
C GLU A 300 1.41 -1.48 27.62
N ASN A 301 1.79 -1.55 28.90
CA ASN A 301 0.99 -1.10 30.03
C ASN A 301 1.41 0.29 30.52
N LEU A 302 1.78 1.19 29.59
CA LEU A 302 2.29 2.51 29.92
C LEU A 302 1.20 3.37 30.59
N ASN A 303 1.49 3.85 31.81
CA ASN A 303 0.62 4.81 32.48
C ASN A 303 0.89 6.25 31.98
N LYS A 304 0.06 6.72 31.05
CA LYS A 304 0.15 8.07 30.47
C LYS A 304 -0.13 9.20 31.48
N ASN A 305 -0.71 8.90 32.63
CA ASN A 305 -0.96 9.88 33.69
C ASN A 305 0.23 10.07 34.63
N SER A 306 1.26 9.21 34.56
CA SER A 306 2.45 9.30 35.40
C SER A 306 3.24 10.58 35.16
N LEU A 307 3.87 11.11 36.24
CA LEU A 307 4.73 12.30 36.13
C LEU A 307 5.89 12.05 35.16
N LEU A 308 6.48 10.85 35.20
CA LEU A 308 7.58 10.46 34.32
C LEU A 308 7.17 10.49 32.85
N PHE A 309 5.98 9.98 32.53
CA PHE A 309 5.44 10.07 31.15
C PHE A 309 5.32 11.52 30.71
N LYS A 310 4.72 12.39 31.52
CA LYS A 310 4.54 13.82 31.20
C LYS A 310 5.85 14.54 30.95
N ILE A 311 6.90 14.19 31.70
CA ILE A 311 8.26 14.72 31.49
C ILE A 311 8.81 14.23 30.13
N TYR A 312 8.75 12.92 29.85
CA TYR A 312 9.22 12.36 28.57
C TYR A 312 8.42 12.90 27.40
N ASP A 313 7.09 13.05 27.53
CA ASP A 313 6.25 13.57 26.49
C ASP A 313 6.65 14.99 26.08
N LYS A 314 6.85 15.87 27.07
CA LYS A 314 7.23 17.27 26.83
C LYS A 314 8.64 17.43 26.24
N ILE A 315 9.61 16.63 26.70
CA ILE A 315 11.04 16.85 26.38
C ILE A 315 11.53 15.97 25.23
N ILE A 316 11.01 14.73 25.10
CA ILE A 316 11.52 13.71 24.19
C ILE A 316 10.49 13.34 23.12
N TYR A 317 9.26 12.95 23.51
CA TYR A 317 8.28 12.47 22.54
C TYR A 317 7.77 13.58 21.62
N SER A 318 7.69 14.82 22.10
CA SER A 318 7.43 15.99 21.26
C SER A 318 8.41 16.07 20.06
N LYS A 319 9.72 15.81 20.31
CA LYS A 319 10.74 15.79 19.25
C LYS A 319 10.62 14.59 18.31
N PHE A 320 10.14 13.44 18.80
CA PHE A 320 9.85 12.30 17.92
C PHE A 320 8.66 12.59 17.02
N ARG A 321 7.63 13.28 17.54
CA ARG A 321 6.47 13.72 16.74
C ARG A 321 6.81 14.78 15.68
N GLU A 322 7.89 15.56 15.85
CA GLU A 322 8.36 16.53 14.84
C GLU A 322 8.70 15.87 13.50
N ILE A 323 9.05 14.58 13.48
CA ILE A 323 9.28 13.81 12.26
C ILE A 323 8.02 13.77 11.40
N PHE A 324 6.85 13.74 12.02
CA PHE A 324 5.54 13.74 11.38
C PHE A 324 4.94 15.16 11.23
N GLY A 325 5.70 16.22 11.47
CA GLY A 325 5.21 17.60 11.40
C GLY A 325 4.45 18.08 12.63
N SER A 326 4.45 17.33 13.74
CA SER A 326 3.86 17.65 15.06
C SER A 326 2.33 17.81 15.10
N ARG A 327 1.60 17.53 14.00
CA ARG A 327 0.14 17.67 13.92
C ARG A 327 -0.58 16.37 13.59
N LEU A 328 0.16 15.26 13.45
CA LEU A 328 -0.42 13.98 13.07
C LEU A 328 -1.32 13.44 14.18
N GLU A 329 -2.61 13.29 13.87
CA GLU A 329 -3.65 12.79 14.77
C GLU A 329 -4.08 11.38 14.43
N LYS A 330 -3.90 10.96 13.18
CA LYS A 330 -4.34 9.65 12.69
C LYS A 330 -3.30 9.07 11.73
N LEU A 331 -2.84 7.87 12.02
CA LEU A 331 -1.99 7.10 11.13
C LEU A 331 -2.67 5.77 10.83
N ILE A 332 -3.12 5.60 9.58
CA ILE A 332 -3.76 4.37 9.11
C ILE A 332 -2.67 3.45 8.57
N SER A 333 -2.61 2.21 9.05
CA SER A 333 -1.62 1.23 8.57
C SER A 333 -2.30 0.00 8.02
N GLY A 334 -1.91 -0.40 6.80
CA GLY A 334 -2.48 -1.57 6.12
C GLY A 334 -1.54 -2.17 5.08
N GLY A 335 -2.01 -3.20 4.38
CA GLY A 335 -1.29 -3.84 3.27
C GLY A 335 -0.28 -4.90 3.68
N ALA A 336 0.20 -4.89 4.94
CA ALA A 336 1.09 -5.90 5.52
C ALA A 336 0.94 -5.92 7.06
N PRO A 337 1.39 -6.97 7.75
CA PRO A 337 1.39 -7.02 9.21
C PRO A 337 2.34 -5.98 9.83
N LEU A 338 1.87 -5.25 10.83
CA LEU A 338 2.69 -4.32 11.62
C LEU A 338 3.12 -4.98 12.93
N SER A 339 4.41 -4.88 13.26
CA SER A 339 4.92 -5.35 14.55
C SER A 339 4.20 -4.65 15.71
N LYS A 340 3.68 -5.44 16.67
CA LYS A 340 3.03 -4.91 17.87
C LYS A 340 3.92 -3.95 18.64
N GLU A 341 5.22 -4.26 18.77
CA GLU A 341 6.22 -3.41 19.43
C GLU A 341 6.28 -2.01 18.80
N ILE A 342 6.30 -1.94 17.47
CA ILE A 342 6.36 -0.67 16.73
C ILE A 342 5.05 0.11 16.88
N ALA A 343 3.92 -0.59 16.79
CA ALA A 343 2.61 0.04 17.00
C ALA A 343 2.47 0.62 18.42
N VAL A 344 2.86 -0.16 19.46
CA VAL A 344 2.90 0.29 20.86
C VAL A 344 3.78 1.53 21.01
N PHE A 345 4.97 1.52 20.44
CA PHE A 345 5.89 2.66 20.49
C PHE A 345 5.23 3.93 19.95
N PHE A 346 4.68 3.89 18.73
CA PHE A 346 4.05 5.06 18.11
C PHE A 346 2.84 5.57 18.90
N VAL A 347 1.95 4.68 19.32
CA VAL A 347 0.80 5.04 20.16
C VAL A 347 1.24 5.68 21.47
N ASN A 348 2.32 5.19 22.08
CA ASN A 348 2.82 5.70 23.34
C ASN A 348 3.54 7.05 23.20
N ILE A 349 4.18 7.33 22.09
CA ILE A 349 4.74 8.67 21.83
C ILE A 349 3.70 9.69 21.33
N GLY A 350 2.41 9.32 21.29
CA GLY A 350 1.30 10.20 20.90
C GLY A 350 1.05 10.28 19.38
N VAL A 351 1.44 9.24 18.63
CA VAL A 351 1.07 9.03 17.22
C VAL A 351 0.09 7.85 17.17
N PRO A 352 -1.24 8.07 17.15
CA PRO A 352 -2.21 6.99 17.11
C PRO A 352 -2.10 6.20 15.80
N VAL A 353 -1.86 4.89 15.91
CA VAL A 353 -1.79 3.96 14.78
C VAL A 353 -3.05 3.12 14.75
N TYR A 354 -3.74 3.13 13.63
CA TYR A 354 -4.93 2.33 13.36
C TYR A 354 -4.59 1.31 12.28
N GLN A 355 -4.37 0.08 12.69
CA GLN A 355 -4.08 -1.01 11.77
C GLN A 355 -5.37 -1.59 11.22
N GLY A 356 -5.40 -1.82 9.88
CA GLY A 356 -6.48 -2.51 9.20
C GLY A 356 -5.98 -3.73 8.44
N TYR A 357 -6.91 -4.61 8.10
CA TYR A 357 -6.71 -5.79 7.28
C TYR A 357 -7.73 -5.79 6.13
N GLY A 358 -7.27 -6.28 4.99
CA GLY A 358 -8.12 -6.45 3.82
C GLY A 358 -7.35 -6.95 2.61
N LEU A 359 -8.05 -7.06 1.50
CA LEU A 359 -7.55 -7.59 0.23
C LEU A 359 -8.25 -6.92 -0.94
N THR A 360 -7.62 -6.92 -2.10
CA THR A 360 -8.14 -6.26 -3.31
C THR A 360 -9.53 -6.79 -3.68
N GLU A 361 -9.74 -8.08 -3.51
CA GLU A 361 -10.99 -8.77 -3.77
C GLU A 361 -12.16 -8.30 -2.87
N PHE A 362 -11.85 -7.52 -1.81
CA PHE A 362 -12.87 -6.93 -0.92
C PHE A 362 -12.86 -5.38 -0.87
N SER A 363 -12.19 -4.70 -1.77
CA SER A 363 -12.29 -3.26 -2.12
C SER A 363 -11.83 -2.20 -1.11
N PRO A 364 -10.88 -2.32 -0.20
CA PRO A 364 -10.15 -3.50 0.24
C PRO A 364 -10.46 -3.94 1.67
N VAL A 365 -11.07 -3.09 2.55
CA VAL A 365 -11.05 -3.24 4.02
C VAL A 365 -12.06 -4.29 4.48
N ILE A 366 -11.60 -5.26 5.28
CA ILE A 366 -12.43 -6.24 5.98
C ILE A 366 -12.55 -5.87 7.45
N SER A 367 -11.44 -5.42 8.07
CA SER A 367 -11.42 -4.98 9.46
C SER A 367 -10.46 -3.82 9.66
N THR A 368 -10.72 -2.98 10.63
CA THR A 368 -9.84 -1.85 10.97
C THR A 368 -9.97 -1.45 12.43
N ASN A 369 -8.87 -0.98 13.00
CA ASN A 369 -8.90 -0.19 14.23
C ASN A 369 -9.34 1.24 13.91
N TYR A 370 -10.02 1.88 14.85
CA TYR A 370 -10.49 3.27 14.72
C TYR A 370 -10.51 3.97 16.09
N PRO A 371 -10.69 5.31 16.18
CA PRO A 371 -10.50 6.08 17.42
C PRO A 371 -11.19 5.53 18.66
N PHE A 372 -12.37 4.95 18.52
CA PHE A 372 -13.17 4.42 19.65
C PHE A 372 -13.01 2.92 19.88
N ALA A 373 -12.28 2.22 19.01
CA ALA A 373 -12.00 0.79 19.11
C ALA A 373 -10.62 0.48 18.51
N ASN A 374 -9.57 0.76 19.29
CA ASN A 374 -8.19 0.52 18.90
C ASN A 374 -7.50 -0.44 19.87
N LYS A 375 -7.26 -1.68 19.44
CA LYS A 375 -6.51 -2.70 20.18
C LYS A 375 -5.20 -2.97 19.46
N VAL A 376 -4.14 -2.39 19.99
CA VAL A 376 -2.80 -2.46 19.36
C VAL A 376 -2.36 -3.91 19.20
N GLY A 377 -1.92 -4.26 17.98
CA GLY A 377 -1.52 -5.62 17.61
C GLY A 377 -2.64 -6.45 16.98
N SER A 378 -3.90 -5.97 17.00
CA SER A 378 -5.00 -6.55 16.23
C SER A 378 -5.15 -5.88 14.87
N CYS A 379 -5.90 -6.50 13.97
CA CYS A 379 -6.36 -5.92 12.71
C CYS A 379 -7.66 -5.09 12.88
N GLY A 380 -8.11 -4.87 14.12
CA GLY A 380 -9.31 -4.11 14.45
C GLY A 380 -10.59 -4.94 14.39
N LYS A 381 -11.72 -4.24 14.39
CA LYS A 381 -13.06 -4.86 14.27
C LYS A 381 -13.48 -4.94 12.81
N VAL A 382 -14.29 -5.93 12.50
CA VAL A 382 -14.90 -6.11 11.18
C VAL A 382 -15.74 -4.88 10.85
N ILE A 383 -15.65 -4.39 9.60
CA ILE A 383 -16.44 -3.24 9.15
C ILE A 383 -17.94 -3.58 9.10
N PRO A 384 -18.84 -2.60 9.25
CA PRO A 384 -20.27 -2.86 9.44
C PRO A 384 -20.94 -3.71 8.36
N SER A 385 -20.59 -3.53 7.09
CA SER A 385 -21.24 -4.24 5.98
C SER A 385 -20.62 -5.62 5.70
N ALA A 386 -19.46 -5.95 6.29
CA ALA A 386 -18.78 -7.22 6.10
C ALA A 386 -19.26 -8.28 7.10
N GLN A 387 -19.39 -9.49 6.61
CA GLN A 387 -19.59 -10.68 7.42
C GLN A 387 -18.35 -11.56 7.33
N ILE A 388 -17.93 -12.17 8.43
CA ILE A 388 -16.82 -13.12 8.44
C ILE A 388 -17.25 -14.44 9.08
N LYS A 389 -16.61 -15.53 8.66
CA LYS A 389 -16.62 -16.82 9.33
C LYS A 389 -15.21 -17.39 9.34
N ILE A 390 -14.88 -18.17 10.33
CA ILE A 390 -13.60 -18.87 10.48
C ILE A 390 -13.93 -20.35 10.56
N ASN A 391 -13.32 -21.17 9.69
CA ASN A 391 -13.56 -22.61 9.66
C ASN A 391 -12.71 -23.35 10.69
N GLU A 392 -12.82 -24.69 10.71
CA GLU A 392 -12.08 -25.57 11.63
C GLU A 392 -10.55 -25.50 11.43
N ASP A 393 -10.09 -25.19 10.22
CA ASP A 393 -8.67 -24.97 9.90
C ASP A 393 -8.20 -23.54 10.18
N ASN A 394 -9.04 -22.72 10.84
CA ASN A 394 -8.84 -21.31 11.11
C ASN A 394 -8.72 -20.43 9.86
N GLU A 395 -9.12 -20.88 8.67
CA GLU A 395 -9.18 -20.04 7.49
C GLU A 395 -10.32 -19.04 7.60
N LEU A 396 -10.02 -17.77 7.26
CA LEU A 396 -10.97 -16.68 7.24
C LEU A 396 -11.73 -16.63 5.92
N PHE A 397 -13.05 -16.53 6.02
CA PHE A 397 -13.96 -16.28 4.91
C PHE A 397 -14.63 -14.93 5.10
N VAL A 398 -14.89 -14.24 4.00
CA VAL A 398 -15.58 -12.95 4.05
C VAL A 398 -16.70 -12.89 3.01
N LYS A 399 -17.77 -12.17 3.35
CA LYS A 399 -18.91 -11.89 2.49
C LYS A 399 -19.41 -10.48 2.75
N GLY A 400 -19.87 -9.77 1.71
CA GLY A 400 -20.44 -8.44 1.84
C GLY A 400 -20.52 -7.71 0.50
N PRO A 401 -21.12 -6.50 0.49
CA PRO A 401 -21.31 -5.71 -0.73
C PRO A 401 -19.99 -5.24 -1.36
N SER A 402 -18.90 -5.23 -0.59
CA SER A 402 -17.56 -4.85 -1.04
C SER A 402 -16.81 -5.98 -1.77
N LEU A 403 -17.38 -7.21 -1.84
CA LEU A 403 -16.77 -8.34 -2.50
C LEU A 403 -16.77 -8.14 -4.03
N MET A 404 -15.63 -8.42 -4.67
CA MET A 404 -15.46 -8.35 -6.12
C MET A 404 -16.54 -9.12 -6.90
N LYS A 405 -16.74 -8.76 -8.16
CA LYS A 405 -17.64 -9.52 -9.04
C LYS A 405 -17.01 -10.82 -9.51
N ALA A 406 -15.76 -10.78 -9.96
CA ALA A 406 -15.02 -11.93 -10.48
C ALA A 406 -13.54 -11.59 -10.69
N TYR A 407 -12.74 -12.59 -11.02
CA TYR A 407 -11.46 -12.41 -11.70
C TYR A 407 -11.69 -12.34 -13.21
N LEU A 408 -11.12 -11.33 -13.87
CA LEU A 408 -11.23 -11.12 -15.31
C LEU A 408 -10.68 -12.35 -16.06
N ASN A 409 -11.43 -12.86 -17.03
CA ASN A 409 -11.07 -14.01 -17.87
C ASN A 409 -10.67 -15.28 -17.09
N GLN A 410 -11.11 -15.42 -15.82
CA GLN A 410 -10.74 -16.55 -14.94
C GLN A 410 -11.95 -17.08 -14.16
N GLU A 411 -12.95 -17.62 -14.87
CA GLU A 411 -14.21 -18.12 -14.29
C GLU A 411 -13.99 -19.28 -13.31
N GLU A 412 -13.09 -20.22 -13.66
CA GLU A 412 -12.79 -21.36 -12.78
C GLU A 412 -12.13 -20.92 -11.46
N LEU A 413 -11.24 -19.92 -11.54
CA LEU A 413 -10.60 -19.38 -10.35
C LEU A 413 -11.62 -18.63 -9.49
N THR A 414 -12.52 -17.87 -10.12
CA THR A 414 -13.62 -17.19 -9.43
C THR A 414 -14.49 -18.18 -8.69
N ALA A 415 -14.91 -19.27 -9.34
CA ALA A 415 -15.73 -20.31 -8.75
C ALA A 415 -15.03 -21.09 -7.62
N LYS A 416 -13.69 -21.17 -7.64
CA LYS A 416 -12.89 -21.76 -6.54
C LYS A 416 -12.70 -20.79 -5.38
N SER A 417 -12.76 -19.49 -5.63
CA SER A 417 -12.49 -18.45 -4.62
C SER A 417 -13.75 -17.96 -3.93
N ILE A 418 -14.92 -18.02 -4.60
CA ILE A 418 -16.23 -17.65 -4.05
C ILE A 418 -17.10 -18.88 -4.06
N ASP A 419 -17.55 -19.32 -2.88
CA ASP A 419 -18.42 -20.49 -2.75
C ASP A 419 -19.86 -20.18 -3.19
N LYS A 420 -20.71 -21.22 -3.27
CA LYS A 420 -22.12 -21.13 -3.72
C LYS A 420 -22.98 -20.23 -2.83
N ASP A 421 -22.56 -20.03 -1.58
CA ASP A 421 -23.24 -19.17 -0.61
C ASP A 421 -22.71 -17.72 -0.66
N GLY A 422 -21.75 -17.42 -1.53
CA GLY A 422 -21.15 -16.11 -1.73
C GLY A 422 -20.05 -15.76 -0.71
N TRP A 423 -19.44 -16.75 -0.07
CA TRP A 423 -18.29 -16.55 0.79
C TRP A 423 -16.99 -16.62 -0.01
N PHE A 424 -16.17 -15.61 0.15
CA PHE A 424 -14.84 -15.56 -0.44
C PHE A 424 -13.83 -16.23 0.51
N HIS A 425 -13.04 -17.14 -0.03
CA HIS A 425 -11.92 -17.81 0.62
C HIS A 425 -10.71 -16.88 0.61
N THR A 426 -10.38 -16.26 1.75
CA THR A 426 -9.28 -15.29 1.80
C THR A 426 -7.91 -15.95 1.68
N GLY A 427 -7.81 -17.22 2.07
CA GLY A 427 -6.56 -17.95 2.21
C GLY A 427 -5.71 -17.44 3.37
N ASP A 428 -6.26 -16.62 4.25
CA ASP A 428 -5.58 -16.11 5.46
C ASP A 428 -6.10 -16.88 6.70
N VAL A 429 -5.20 -17.19 7.62
CA VAL A 429 -5.50 -17.84 8.89
C VAL A 429 -5.71 -16.79 9.96
N ALA A 430 -6.83 -16.88 10.66
CA ALA A 430 -7.26 -15.83 11.58
C ALA A 430 -7.94 -16.37 12.83
N TYR A 431 -8.07 -15.53 13.84
CA TYR A 431 -8.96 -15.73 14.99
C TYR A 431 -9.56 -14.40 15.45
N LEU A 432 -10.70 -14.50 16.16
CA LEU A 432 -11.29 -13.39 16.91
C LEU A 432 -10.98 -13.57 18.39
N ASP A 433 -10.62 -12.48 19.06
CA ASP A 433 -10.57 -12.49 20.53
C ASP A 433 -11.97 -12.30 21.16
N GLU A 434 -12.04 -12.40 22.48
CA GLU A 434 -13.28 -12.27 23.26
C GLU A 434 -13.98 -10.92 23.07
N ASP A 435 -13.23 -9.86 22.72
CA ASP A 435 -13.75 -8.53 22.45
C ASP A 435 -14.17 -8.35 20.97
N GLY A 436 -14.01 -9.36 20.12
CA GLY A 436 -14.34 -9.36 18.70
C GLY A 436 -13.33 -8.61 17.81
N TYR A 437 -12.06 -8.50 18.24
CA TYR A 437 -10.98 -8.01 17.38
C TYR A 437 -10.38 -9.14 16.55
N LEU A 438 -10.15 -8.86 15.27
CA LEU A 438 -9.58 -9.80 14.32
C LEU A 438 -8.05 -9.81 14.40
N TYR A 439 -7.47 -11.00 14.37
CA TYR A 439 -6.03 -11.24 14.27
C TYR A 439 -5.73 -12.15 13.09
N ILE A 440 -4.83 -11.73 12.22
CA ILE A 440 -4.29 -12.55 11.14
C ILE A 440 -2.96 -13.12 11.58
N THR A 441 -2.83 -14.44 11.54
CA THR A 441 -1.63 -15.15 12.04
C THR A 441 -0.70 -15.60 10.94
N SER A 442 -1.24 -15.96 9.76
CA SER A 442 -0.48 -16.45 8.61
C SER A 442 -1.36 -16.52 7.36
N ARG A 443 -0.78 -16.99 6.26
CA ARG A 443 -1.53 -17.45 5.08
C ARG A 443 -1.52 -18.95 5.01
N VAL A 444 -2.62 -19.57 4.59
CA VAL A 444 -2.72 -21.02 4.38
C VAL A 444 -1.57 -21.54 3.49
N LYS A 445 -1.23 -20.79 2.41
CA LYS A 445 -0.14 -21.14 1.49
C LYS A 445 1.27 -20.80 1.99
N GLU A 446 1.40 -20.07 3.09
CA GLU A 446 2.67 -19.67 3.71
C GLU A 446 2.95 -20.46 4.99
N ILE A 447 2.06 -21.39 5.33
CA ILE A 447 2.32 -22.45 6.30
C ILE A 447 2.92 -23.63 5.54
N PHE A 448 4.20 -23.85 5.71
CA PHE A 448 4.93 -24.91 5.02
C PHE A 448 4.84 -26.21 5.79
N LYS A 449 4.58 -27.30 5.09
CA LYS A 449 4.66 -28.63 5.66
C LYS A 449 6.05 -29.21 5.39
N THR A 450 6.78 -29.51 6.47
CA THR A 450 8.09 -30.19 6.37
C THR A 450 7.93 -31.61 5.85
N SER A 451 9.02 -32.24 5.42
CA SER A 451 9.02 -33.65 5.04
C SER A 451 8.70 -34.60 6.21
N THR A 452 8.78 -34.11 7.44
CA THR A 452 8.41 -34.85 8.67
C THR A 452 6.94 -34.66 9.05
N GLY A 453 6.20 -33.83 8.32
CA GLY A 453 4.78 -33.61 8.51
C GLY A 453 4.42 -32.43 9.42
N GLU A 454 5.40 -31.73 9.98
CA GLU A 454 5.22 -30.58 10.86
C GLU A 454 4.95 -29.28 10.07
N TYR A 455 4.24 -28.34 10.68
CA TYR A 455 3.90 -27.07 10.05
C TYR A 455 4.82 -25.94 10.53
N VAL A 456 5.35 -25.16 9.59
CA VAL A 456 6.24 -24.01 9.81
C VAL A 456 5.57 -22.74 9.32
N ASN A 457 5.38 -21.75 10.19
CA ASN A 457 4.90 -20.43 9.82
C ASN A 457 6.07 -19.57 9.35
N ALA A 458 6.34 -19.60 8.04
CA ALA A 458 7.48 -18.92 7.44
C ALA A 458 7.46 -17.41 7.69
N VAL A 459 6.31 -16.76 7.50
CA VAL A 459 6.17 -15.30 7.62
C VAL A 459 6.46 -14.81 9.04
N ALA A 460 6.00 -15.52 10.05
CA ALA A 460 6.27 -15.14 11.45
C ALA A 460 7.77 -15.18 11.77
N ILE A 461 8.50 -16.17 11.20
CA ILE A 461 9.95 -16.29 11.35
C ILE A 461 10.66 -15.17 10.58
N GLU A 462 10.27 -14.92 9.34
CA GLU A 462 10.84 -13.87 8.48
C GLU A 462 10.71 -12.49 9.10
N GLN A 463 9.55 -12.17 9.68
CA GLN A 463 9.32 -10.91 10.40
C GLN A 463 10.21 -10.76 11.63
N LYS A 464 10.48 -11.85 12.36
CA LYS A 464 11.42 -11.81 13.48
C LYS A 464 12.84 -11.54 12.99
N LEU A 465 13.27 -12.18 11.88
CA LEU A 465 14.61 -12.04 11.32
C LEU A 465 14.87 -10.65 10.74
N SER A 466 13.90 -10.05 10.05
CA SER A 466 14.01 -8.71 9.46
C SER A 466 14.13 -7.57 10.49
N LYS A 467 13.99 -7.86 11.79
CA LYS A 467 14.31 -6.89 12.87
C LYS A 467 15.81 -6.71 13.08
N ASN A 468 16.65 -7.59 12.56
CA ASN A 468 18.11 -7.42 12.62
C ASN A 468 18.54 -6.29 11.68
N LYS A 469 19.39 -5.40 12.17
CA LYS A 469 19.87 -4.21 11.44
C LYS A 469 20.65 -4.48 10.16
N TYR A 470 21.09 -5.71 9.92
CA TYR A 470 21.84 -6.13 8.74
C TYR A 470 20.98 -6.88 7.72
N ILE A 471 19.72 -7.20 8.07
CA ILE A 471 18.83 -7.99 7.23
C ILE A 471 17.69 -7.08 6.72
N GLU A 472 17.56 -6.98 5.43
CA GLU A 472 16.45 -6.27 4.79
C GLU A 472 15.25 -7.19 4.60
N PHE A 473 15.49 -8.39 4.03
CA PHE A 473 14.47 -9.42 3.86
C PHE A 473 15.02 -10.77 4.30
N ALA A 474 14.15 -11.62 4.80
CA ALA A 474 14.43 -13.01 5.08
C ALA A 474 13.44 -13.89 4.29
N VAL A 475 13.90 -14.99 3.73
CA VAL A 475 13.07 -15.97 3.02
C VAL A 475 13.31 -17.34 3.63
N VAL A 476 12.31 -17.83 4.35
CA VAL A 476 12.34 -19.14 5.00
C VAL A 476 12.06 -20.23 3.97
N ILE A 477 12.92 -21.24 3.95
CA ILE A 477 12.82 -22.43 3.11
C ILE A 477 12.56 -23.62 4.03
N SER A 478 11.40 -24.26 3.88
CA SER A 478 10.99 -25.38 4.74
C SER A 478 10.05 -26.37 4.04
N GLN A 479 9.36 -25.95 2.96
CA GLN A 479 8.38 -26.79 2.26
C GLN A 479 9.01 -28.07 1.72
N ASN A 480 8.48 -29.22 2.16
CA ASN A 480 8.98 -30.55 1.81
C ASN A 480 10.45 -30.82 2.18
N ARG A 481 11.03 -30.05 3.08
CA ARG A 481 12.43 -30.17 3.54
C ARG A 481 12.49 -30.76 4.95
N LYS A 482 13.66 -31.35 5.29
CA LYS A 482 13.89 -32.01 6.60
C LYS A 482 13.89 -31.03 7.78
N TYR A 483 14.36 -29.82 7.55
CA TYR A 483 14.50 -28.76 8.54
C TYR A 483 14.38 -27.39 7.89
N THR A 484 14.23 -26.37 8.70
CA THR A 484 14.08 -24.99 8.24
C THR A 484 15.44 -24.34 7.99
N THR A 485 15.60 -23.73 6.82
CA THR A 485 16.74 -22.88 6.47
C THR A 485 16.26 -21.50 6.05
N VAL A 486 17.16 -20.52 5.88
CA VAL A 486 16.79 -19.17 5.50
C VAL A 486 17.81 -18.52 4.57
N LEU A 487 17.32 -17.80 3.56
CA LEU A 487 18.09 -16.84 2.79
C LEU A 487 17.92 -15.46 3.42
N LEU A 488 19.02 -14.77 3.67
CA LEU A 488 19.06 -13.46 4.31
C LEU A 488 19.56 -12.42 3.32
N PHE A 489 18.67 -11.57 2.84
CA PHE A 489 19.01 -10.45 1.95
C PHE A 489 19.43 -9.25 2.78
N VAL A 490 20.58 -8.66 2.43
CA VAL A 490 21.26 -7.66 3.26
C VAL A 490 20.68 -6.26 3.13
N ASP A 491 20.74 -5.49 4.22
CA ASP A 491 20.42 -4.05 4.23
C ASP A 491 21.61 -3.24 3.70
N LYS A 492 21.50 -2.77 2.46
CA LYS A 492 22.57 -2.02 1.78
C LYS A 492 22.89 -0.66 2.41
N GLU A 493 21.97 -0.04 3.12
CA GLU A 493 22.23 1.24 3.80
C GLU A 493 23.46 1.15 4.73
N LYS A 494 23.63 0.00 5.39
CA LYS A 494 24.77 -0.22 6.29
C LYS A 494 26.09 -0.32 5.54
N TYR A 495 26.08 -0.98 4.42
CA TYR A 495 27.24 -1.07 3.55
C TYR A 495 27.58 0.31 2.95
N GLU A 496 26.62 1.05 2.44
CA GLU A 496 26.84 2.38 1.85
C GLU A 496 27.46 3.37 2.86
N VAL A 497 27.05 3.29 4.12
CA VAL A 497 27.69 4.07 5.19
C VAL A 497 29.14 3.64 5.40
N ALA A 498 29.43 2.35 5.42
CA ALA A 498 30.79 1.83 5.60
C ALA A 498 31.69 2.15 4.41
N LYS A 499 31.19 2.08 3.19
CA LYS A 499 31.90 2.40 1.94
C LYS A 499 32.40 3.83 1.89
N ARG A 500 31.69 4.78 2.51
CA ARG A 500 32.14 6.19 2.61
C ARG A 500 33.50 6.35 3.33
N PHE A 501 33.87 5.39 4.18
CA PHE A 501 35.14 5.38 4.91
C PHE A 501 36.21 4.48 4.25
N ASN A 502 35.80 3.60 3.34
CA ASN A 502 36.69 2.75 2.57
C ASN A 502 36.07 2.49 1.17
N ASN A 503 36.51 3.24 0.17
CA ASN A 503 35.96 3.20 -1.18
C ASN A 503 36.15 1.86 -1.90
N ASP A 504 37.17 1.09 -1.54
CA ASP A 504 37.51 -0.21 -2.16
C ASP A 504 36.74 -1.38 -1.53
N LEU A 505 35.98 -1.14 -0.45
CA LEU A 505 35.23 -2.17 0.24
C LEU A 505 34.08 -2.68 -0.64
N THR A 506 34.07 -3.95 -0.96
CA THR A 506 32.94 -4.60 -1.64
C THR A 506 31.82 -4.98 -0.65
N ILE A 507 30.61 -5.17 -1.15
CA ILE A 507 29.47 -5.56 -0.31
C ILE A 507 29.68 -6.95 0.29
N ASP A 508 30.27 -7.89 -0.49
CA ASP A 508 30.59 -9.24 -0.05
C ASP A 508 31.64 -9.24 1.07
N GLU A 509 32.71 -8.46 0.92
CA GLU A 509 33.71 -8.30 1.96
C GLU A 509 33.11 -7.68 3.24
N TYR A 510 32.20 -6.71 3.10
CA TYR A 510 31.55 -6.12 4.26
C TYR A 510 30.71 -7.13 5.02
N TYR A 511 29.85 -7.87 4.34
CA TYR A 511 28.95 -8.85 4.97
C TYR A 511 29.62 -10.18 5.33
N SER A 512 30.85 -10.43 4.86
CA SER A 512 31.70 -11.55 5.29
C SER A 512 32.51 -11.26 6.55
N LYS A 513 32.50 -10.03 7.07
CA LYS A 513 33.22 -9.69 8.31
C LYS A 513 32.70 -10.53 9.47
N SER A 514 33.63 -11.08 10.26
CA SER A 514 33.31 -12.00 11.36
C SER A 514 32.37 -11.39 12.42
N ASP A 515 32.49 -10.10 12.71
CA ASP A 515 31.63 -9.40 13.66
C ASP A 515 30.18 -9.29 13.15
N ILE A 516 29.97 -9.10 11.84
CA ILE A 516 28.64 -9.04 11.22
C ILE A 516 28.02 -10.45 11.17
N VAL A 517 28.77 -11.43 10.69
CA VAL A 517 28.31 -12.82 10.61
C VAL A 517 27.97 -13.35 12.02
N ASN A 518 28.81 -13.08 13.00
CA ASN A 518 28.56 -13.45 14.40
C ASN A 518 27.33 -12.74 14.98
N ASN A 519 27.11 -11.46 14.64
CA ASN A 519 25.90 -10.75 15.05
C ASN A 519 24.64 -11.41 14.50
N ILE A 520 24.62 -11.71 13.21
CA ILE A 520 23.48 -12.39 12.54
C ILE A 520 23.28 -13.78 13.15
N SER A 521 24.34 -14.57 13.29
CA SER A 521 24.27 -15.92 13.87
C SER A 521 23.73 -15.92 15.30
N THR A 522 24.24 -15.03 16.15
CA THR A 522 23.77 -14.87 17.54
C THR A 522 22.31 -14.44 17.56
N TYR A 523 21.92 -13.57 16.64
CA TYR A 523 20.53 -13.13 16.55
C TYR A 523 19.58 -14.28 16.15
N ILE A 524 19.96 -15.11 15.18
CA ILE A 524 19.22 -16.31 14.77
C ILE A 524 19.10 -17.29 15.95
N GLN A 525 20.18 -17.51 16.70
CA GLN A 525 20.15 -18.36 17.91
C GLN A 525 19.14 -17.83 18.94
N ASN A 526 19.03 -16.50 19.11
CA ASN A 526 18.04 -15.93 20.01
C ASN A 526 16.61 -16.09 19.47
N VAL A 527 16.38 -15.91 18.16
CA VAL A 527 15.08 -16.18 17.53
C VAL A 527 14.68 -17.65 17.72
N ASN A 528 15.63 -18.58 17.56
CA ASN A 528 15.41 -20.01 17.72
C ASN A 528 14.97 -20.43 19.14
N LYS A 529 15.24 -19.63 20.17
CA LYS A 529 14.79 -19.93 21.54
C LYS A 529 13.26 -19.89 21.69
N ASP A 530 12.62 -19.05 20.87
CA ASP A 530 11.17 -18.84 20.89
C ASP A 530 10.43 -19.66 19.82
N LEU A 531 11.14 -20.56 19.11
CA LEU A 531 10.58 -21.38 18.05
C LEU A 531 10.44 -22.83 18.48
N ASN A 532 9.41 -23.51 17.95
CA ASN A 532 9.27 -24.95 18.09
C ASN A 532 10.47 -25.68 17.48
N GLN A 533 10.72 -26.93 17.90
CA GLN A 533 11.91 -27.65 17.48
C GLN A 533 12.03 -27.78 15.95
N TRP A 534 10.92 -27.99 15.26
CA TRP A 534 10.85 -28.15 13.80
C TRP A 534 10.91 -26.82 13.02
N GLU A 535 10.61 -25.70 13.69
CA GLU A 535 10.68 -24.34 13.12
C GLU A 535 12.08 -23.74 13.23
N LYS A 536 12.95 -24.31 14.08
CA LYS A 536 14.30 -23.77 14.31
C LYS A 536 15.11 -23.73 13.04
N ILE A 537 15.70 -22.57 12.79
CA ILE A 537 16.59 -22.32 11.67
C ILE A 537 17.90 -23.06 11.92
N VAL A 538 18.20 -24.06 11.07
CA VAL A 538 19.38 -24.91 11.17
C VAL A 538 20.56 -24.29 10.40
N ASN A 539 20.27 -23.70 9.24
CA ASN A 539 21.29 -23.11 8.38
C ASN A 539 20.78 -21.83 7.73
N PHE A 540 21.70 -20.94 7.33
CA PHE A 540 21.36 -19.71 6.62
C PHE A 540 22.44 -19.34 5.61
N LYS A 541 22.05 -18.56 4.60
CA LYS A 541 22.95 -17.92 3.64
C LYS A 541 22.67 -16.44 3.57
N ILE A 542 23.74 -15.64 3.59
CA ILE A 542 23.69 -14.20 3.38
C ILE A 542 23.75 -13.96 1.86
N ILE A 543 22.81 -13.23 1.33
CA ILE A 543 22.68 -12.89 -0.09
C ILE A 543 22.90 -11.38 -0.23
N THR A 544 23.93 -11.01 -0.94
CA THR A 544 24.35 -9.63 -1.21
C THR A 544 23.79 -9.07 -2.50
N ASN A 545 23.28 -9.96 -3.38
CA ASN A 545 22.62 -9.58 -4.63
C ASN A 545 21.32 -8.80 -4.34
N ASP A 546 21.06 -7.82 -5.20
CA ASP A 546 19.80 -7.10 -5.18
C ASP A 546 18.64 -8.00 -5.59
N ILE A 547 17.51 -7.78 -4.91
CA ILE A 547 16.21 -8.23 -5.35
C ILE A 547 15.38 -7.00 -5.73
N SER A 548 14.70 -7.08 -6.86
CA SER A 548 13.95 -5.94 -7.40
C SER A 548 12.63 -6.37 -8.04
N ILE A 549 11.82 -5.37 -8.36
CA ILE A 549 10.59 -5.57 -9.12
C ILE A 549 10.92 -5.93 -10.57
N GLU A 550 11.96 -5.32 -11.14
CA GLU A 550 12.40 -5.53 -12.51
C GLU A 550 12.83 -6.98 -12.75
N THR A 551 13.54 -7.56 -11.80
CA THR A 551 14.01 -8.96 -11.85
C THR A 551 12.97 -9.96 -11.32
N GLY A 552 11.84 -9.45 -10.82
CA GLY A 552 10.66 -10.22 -10.45
C GLY A 552 10.68 -10.86 -9.06
N GLU A 553 11.73 -10.65 -8.24
CA GLU A 553 11.80 -11.16 -6.87
C GLU A 553 10.94 -10.35 -5.90
N LEU A 554 10.63 -9.09 -6.27
CA LEU A 554 9.65 -8.27 -5.56
C LEU A 554 8.43 -8.02 -6.44
N THR A 555 7.27 -8.00 -5.82
CA THR A 555 6.04 -7.53 -6.47
C THR A 555 6.02 -6.00 -6.56
N PRO A 556 5.20 -5.37 -7.42
CA PRO A 556 5.04 -3.92 -7.46
C PRO A 556 4.65 -3.29 -6.11
N SER A 557 4.03 -4.06 -5.22
CA SER A 557 3.73 -3.67 -3.84
C SER A 557 4.87 -3.95 -2.85
N MET A 558 6.09 -4.24 -3.33
CA MET A 558 7.30 -4.51 -2.54
C MET A 558 7.19 -5.75 -1.64
N LYS A 559 6.38 -6.73 -2.01
CA LYS A 559 6.31 -8.04 -1.34
C LYS A 559 7.22 -9.03 -2.03
N ILE A 560 7.77 -9.97 -1.27
CA ILE A 560 8.64 -11.04 -1.78
C ILE A 560 7.83 -11.98 -2.68
N ALA A 561 8.31 -12.18 -3.91
CA ALA A 561 7.83 -13.20 -4.84
C ALA A 561 8.60 -14.52 -4.59
N ARG A 562 8.16 -15.27 -3.58
CA ARG A 562 8.86 -16.45 -3.05
C ARG A 562 9.27 -17.46 -4.13
N ASN A 563 8.36 -17.82 -5.03
CA ASN A 563 8.64 -18.80 -6.10
C ASN A 563 9.79 -18.35 -7.00
N LYS A 564 9.89 -17.05 -7.31
CA LYS A 564 10.98 -16.49 -8.12
C LYS A 564 12.32 -16.54 -7.36
N ILE A 565 12.30 -16.29 -6.05
CA ILE A 565 13.49 -16.40 -5.20
C ILE A 565 13.93 -17.87 -5.09
N GLU A 566 13.02 -18.78 -4.81
CA GLU A 566 13.34 -20.21 -4.70
C GLU A 566 13.93 -20.75 -6.01
N GLN A 567 13.39 -20.36 -7.16
CA GLN A 567 13.90 -20.73 -8.47
C GLN A 567 15.30 -20.14 -8.74
N LYS A 568 15.48 -18.85 -8.49
CA LYS A 568 16.74 -18.13 -8.75
C LYS A 568 17.90 -18.63 -7.88
N TYR A 569 17.62 -19.00 -6.64
CA TYR A 569 18.60 -19.40 -5.64
C TYR A 569 18.58 -20.92 -5.35
N GLU A 570 18.04 -21.72 -6.26
CA GLU A 570 17.85 -23.17 -6.09
C GLU A 570 19.15 -23.90 -5.70
N ASP A 571 20.27 -23.60 -6.36
CA ASP A 571 21.57 -24.20 -6.06
C ASP A 571 22.06 -23.84 -4.65
N ILE A 572 21.89 -22.58 -4.25
CA ILE A 572 22.25 -22.12 -2.91
C ILE A 572 21.36 -22.79 -1.87
N ILE A 573 20.05 -22.87 -2.12
CA ILE A 573 19.09 -23.54 -1.24
C ILE A 573 19.49 -25.01 -1.08
N ASN A 574 19.73 -25.72 -2.16
CA ASN A 574 20.12 -27.14 -2.11
C ASN A 574 21.44 -27.36 -1.37
N SER A 575 22.38 -26.42 -1.42
CA SER A 575 23.63 -26.47 -0.67
C SER A 575 23.49 -26.37 0.84
N MET A 576 22.31 -25.96 1.33
CA MET A 576 22.02 -25.83 2.76
C MET A 576 21.50 -27.11 3.40
N TYR A 577 21.11 -28.12 2.62
CA TYR A 577 20.55 -29.40 3.02
C TYR A 577 21.52 -30.57 2.82
#